data_bc31d72e4d5617d95cd32c120bc7b10c
#
_entry.id   bc31d72e4d5617d95cd32c120bc7b10c
#
_cell.length_a   1.000
_cell.length_b   1.000
_cell.length_c   1.000
_cell.angle_alpha   90.00
_cell.angle_beta   90.00
_cell.angle_gamma   90.00
#
_symmetry.space_group_name_H-M   'P 1'
#
loop_
_entity.id
_entity.type
_entity.pdbx_description
1 polymer ?
#
loop_
_entity_poly.entity_id
_entity_poly.type
_entity_poly.pdbx_seq_one_letter_code
_entity_poly.pdbx_strand_id
1 'polypeptide(L)'
;GLAGIFCSTLTGTDYSRLAKQWNREYVLGTFGLYTYQFSDVISCTHAKINMMFGYEESEEVFNKFYDDKSKTEETSEKSNKYTNIFKGKNIIVIHAESFQQFCMDTYINGEELTPNMNKLAREGLYFSNFYAQESVGTSSDSEFTFASSLMPASSGTVAINYWDRDYTTTQKMLKKKGYYTFSMHGNNGSYWNRLNLHHSLGYDDFFNYNKDFNIDETIGLGLSDKSFFRQAVPKIEKINKEHDKWYGAF
;
A
#
# COMPACT_ATOMS: atom_id res chain seq x y z
N GLY A 1 23.75 -24.42 23.72
CA GLY A 1 23.00 -23.75 24.77
C GLY A 1 21.59 -23.36 24.33
N LEU A 2 20.79 -22.72 25.19
CA LEU A 2 19.38 -22.34 24.94
C LEU A 2 19.16 -21.59 23.62
N ALA A 3 20.07 -20.71 23.22
CA ALA A 3 20.02 -20.00 21.94
C ALA A 3 20.07 -20.94 20.72
N GLY A 4 20.89 -21.99 20.77
CA GLY A 4 20.96 -22.97 19.70
C GLY A 4 19.67 -23.81 19.58
N ILE A 5 19.08 -24.16 20.73
CA ILE A 5 17.79 -24.87 20.75
C ILE A 5 16.69 -23.96 20.17
N PHE A 6 16.65 -22.70 20.57
CA PHE A 6 15.70 -21.74 20.04
C PHE A 6 15.86 -21.57 18.51
N CYS A 7 17.08 -21.36 18.01
CA CYS A 7 17.32 -21.26 16.57
C CYS A 7 16.89 -22.50 15.80
N SER A 8 16.98 -23.70 16.39
CA SER A 8 16.55 -24.94 15.73
C SER A 8 15.03 -25.11 15.64
N THR A 9 14.27 -24.33 16.40
CA THR A 9 12.80 -24.33 16.35
C THR A 9 12.22 -23.33 15.34
N LEU A 10 13.06 -22.42 14.82
CA LEU A 10 12.63 -21.41 13.85
C LEU A 10 12.49 -22.00 12.45
N THR A 11 11.45 -21.57 11.78
CA THR A 11 11.16 -21.93 10.37
C THR A 11 11.72 -20.88 9.41
N GLY A 12 11.83 -21.22 8.12
CA GLY A 12 12.17 -20.24 7.07
C GLY A 12 11.20 -19.06 7.03
N THR A 13 9.94 -19.30 7.39
CA THR A 13 8.91 -18.25 7.50
C THR A 13 9.23 -17.26 8.64
N ASP A 14 9.75 -17.75 9.77
CA ASP A 14 10.11 -16.88 10.91
C ASP A 14 11.28 -15.97 10.55
N TYR A 15 12.31 -16.50 9.89
CA TYR A 15 13.42 -15.70 9.38
C TYR A 15 12.98 -14.67 8.32
N SER A 16 12.06 -15.05 7.43
CA SER A 16 11.48 -14.13 6.46
C SER A 16 10.71 -12.99 7.15
N ARG A 17 9.96 -13.28 8.21
CA ARG A 17 9.23 -12.28 9.00
C ARG A 17 10.17 -11.33 9.73
N LEU A 18 11.27 -11.84 10.29
CA LEU A 18 12.31 -11.02 10.91
C LEU A 18 12.96 -10.07 9.90
N ALA A 19 13.30 -10.56 8.71
CA ALA A 19 13.94 -9.76 7.67
C ALA A 19 12.99 -8.70 7.05
N LYS A 20 11.73 -9.07 6.82
CA LYS A 20 10.74 -8.18 6.20
C LYS A 20 10.07 -7.21 7.20
N GLN A 21 10.05 -7.54 8.48
CA GLN A 21 9.48 -6.76 9.58
C GLN A 21 8.03 -6.25 9.37
N TRP A 22 7.24 -6.96 8.54
CA TRP A 22 5.88 -6.55 8.21
C TRP A 22 4.91 -6.67 9.38
N ASN A 23 5.18 -7.55 10.36
CA ASN A 23 4.43 -7.72 11.59
C ASN A 23 5.35 -7.61 12.79
N ARG A 24 5.52 -6.40 13.30
CA ARG A 24 6.43 -6.08 14.42
C ARG A 24 6.05 -6.80 15.71
N GLU A 25 4.76 -6.95 15.99
CA GLU A 25 4.28 -7.65 17.20
C GLU A 25 4.69 -9.12 17.16
N TYR A 26 4.57 -9.77 16.01
CA TYR A 26 5.03 -11.15 15.84
C TYR A 26 6.56 -11.26 16.02
N VAL A 27 7.32 -10.37 15.43
CA VAL A 27 8.79 -10.39 15.53
C VAL A 27 9.23 -10.17 16.97
N LEU A 28 8.63 -9.21 17.68
CA LEU A 28 8.90 -8.97 19.09
C LEU A 28 8.54 -10.18 19.97
N GLY A 29 7.38 -10.78 19.73
CA GLY A 29 6.92 -11.95 20.48
C GLY A 29 7.77 -13.21 20.25
N THR A 30 8.25 -13.40 19.01
CA THR A 30 9.04 -14.58 18.62
C THR A 30 10.52 -14.44 18.94
N PHE A 31 11.12 -13.31 18.60
CA PHE A 31 12.58 -13.10 18.67
C PHE A 31 13.01 -12.25 19.87
N GLY A 32 12.09 -11.57 20.49
CA GLY A 32 12.35 -10.65 21.61
C GLY A 32 12.88 -9.29 21.17
N LEU A 33 12.83 -8.34 22.10
CA LEU A 33 13.13 -6.93 21.87
C LEU A 33 14.57 -6.69 21.33
N TYR A 34 15.55 -7.35 21.91
CA TYR A 34 16.97 -7.13 21.51
C TYR A 34 17.25 -7.59 20.10
N THR A 35 16.76 -8.75 19.70
CA THR A 35 16.93 -9.27 18.33
C THR A 35 16.21 -8.37 17.32
N TYR A 36 15.00 -7.92 17.66
CA TYR A 36 14.27 -6.98 16.85
C TYR A 36 15.03 -5.67 16.65
N GLN A 37 15.51 -5.05 17.74
CA GLN A 37 16.23 -3.79 17.66
C GLN A 37 17.55 -3.91 16.90
N PHE A 38 18.28 -5.02 17.08
CA PHE A 38 19.52 -5.27 16.33
C PHE A 38 19.26 -5.41 14.83
N SER A 39 18.23 -6.17 14.45
CA SER A 39 17.80 -6.29 13.05
C SER A 39 17.36 -4.95 12.45
N ASP A 40 16.61 -4.15 13.22
CA ASP A 40 16.15 -2.83 12.81
C ASP A 40 17.31 -1.86 12.59
N VAL A 41 18.28 -1.82 13.50
CA VAL A 41 19.50 -1.00 13.36
C VAL A 41 20.29 -1.39 12.12
N ILE A 42 20.48 -2.69 11.84
CA ILE A 42 21.19 -3.15 10.64
C ILE A 42 20.45 -2.70 9.39
N SER A 43 19.14 -2.92 9.32
CA SER A 43 18.31 -2.57 8.16
C SER A 43 18.30 -1.06 7.90
N CYS A 44 18.10 -0.25 8.94
CA CYS A 44 18.13 1.20 8.84
C CYS A 44 19.52 1.75 8.48
N THR A 45 20.58 1.17 9.05
CA THR A 45 21.95 1.60 8.78
C THR A 45 22.35 1.30 7.34
N HIS A 46 22.02 0.10 6.83
CA HIS A 46 22.31 -0.27 5.46
C HIS A 46 21.60 0.66 4.46
N ALA A 47 20.32 0.96 4.70
CA ALA A 47 19.55 1.90 3.87
C ALA A 47 20.15 3.31 3.88
N LYS A 48 20.65 3.80 5.03
CA LYS A 48 21.28 5.12 5.16
C LYS A 48 22.68 5.16 4.55
N ILE A 49 23.47 4.10 4.67
CA ILE A 49 24.79 4.02 4.05
C ILE A 49 24.66 4.04 2.52
N ASN A 50 23.74 3.27 1.98
CA ASN A 50 23.49 3.26 0.52
C ASN A 50 23.08 4.65 -0.04
N MET A 51 22.50 5.52 0.81
CA MET A 51 22.22 6.91 0.40
C MET A 51 23.47 7.78 0.31
N MET A 52 24.52 7.45 1.04
CA MET A 52 25.75 8.26 1.06
C MET A 52 26.67 7.96 -0.14
N PHE A 53 26.43 6.84 -0.82
CA PHE A 53 27.27 6.36 -1.91
C PHE A 53 26.41 6.01 -3.14
N GLY A 54 26.91 6.32 -4.34
CA GLY A 54 26.25 5.95 -5.60
C GLY A 54 25.06 6.86 -6.00
N TYR A 55 24.93 8.05 -5.39
CA TYR A 55 23.86 8.99 -5.72
C TYR A 55 23.92 9.43 -7.19
N GLU A 56 25.11 9.82 -7.67
CA GLU A 56 25.30 10.32 -9.05
C GLU A 56 24.94 9.24 -10.10
N GLU A 57 25.40 8.00 -9.90
CA GLU A 57 25.08 6.89 -10.79
C GLU A 57 23.58 6.57 -10.77
N SER A 58 22.96 6.59 -9.58
CA SER A 58 21.52 6.35 -9.42
C SER A 58 20.70 7.46 -10.06
N GLU A 59 21.12 8.72 -9.96
CA GLU A 59 20.49 9.88 -10.58
C GLU A 59 20.56 9.81 -12.10
N GLU A 60 21.70 9.41 -12.67
CA GLU A 60 21.86 9.24 -14.11
C GLU A 60 20.91 8.15 -14.65
N VAL A 61 20.86 6.99 -14.00
CA VAL A 61 19.94 5.91 -14.37
C VAL A 61 18.47 6.34 -14.27
N PHE A 62 18.12 7.06 -13.20
CA PHE A 62 16.78 7.59 -13.01
C PHE A 62 16.39 8.58 -14.10
N ASN A 63 17.23 9.57 -14.35
CA ASN A 63 16.99 10.59 -15.37
C ASN A 63 16.85 9.97 -16.75
N LYS A 64 17.74 9.04 -17.12
CA LYS A 64 17.67 8.33 -18.39
C LYS A 64 16.35 7.57 -18.56
N PHE A 65 15.90 6.88 -17.52
CA PHE A 65 14.62 6.13 -17.55
C PHE A 65 13.43 7.08 -17.83
N TYR A 66 13.38 8.21 -17.11
CA TYR A 66 12.29 9.17 -17.28
C TYR A 66 12.37 9.97 -18.56
N ASP A 67 13.58 10.28 -19.05
CA ASP A 67 13.78 10.92 -20.36
C ASP A 67 13.30 10.01 -21.51
N ASP A 68 13.62 8.73 -21.46
CA ASP A 68 13.16 7.77 -22.46
C ASP A 68 11.64 7.57 -22.40
N LYS A 69 11.05 7.57 -21.21
CA LYS A 69 9.61 7.51 -21.01
C LYS A 69 8.92 8.79 -21.55
N SER A 70 9.44 9.97 -21.27
CA SER A 70 8.87 11.23 -21.74
C SER A 70 8.87 11.35 -23.26
N LYS A 71 9.91 10.89 -23.93
CA LYS A 71 9.96 10.83 -25.41
C LYS A 71 8.87 9.94 -26.00
N THR A 72 8.54 8.84 -25.29
CA THR A 72 7.46 7.95 -25.70
C THR A 72 6.08 8.60 -25.46
N GLU A 73 5.94 9.39 -24.40
CA GLU A 73 4.70 10.11 -24.07
C GLU A 73 4.44 11.33 -24.96
N GLU A 74 5.47 11.97 -25.48
CA GLU A 74 5.33 13.09 -26.44
C GLU A 74 4.65 12.68 -27.75
N THR A 75 4.70 11.40 -28.11
CA THR A 75 4.03 10.83 -29.29
C THR A 75 2.57 10.44 -29.01
N SER A 76 2.12 10.46 -27.75
CA SER A 76 0.75 10.14 -27.39
C SER A 76 -0.17 11.36 -27.44
N GLU A 77 -1.45 11.14 -27.74
CA GLU A 77 -2.44 12.21 -27.68
C GLU A 77 -2.51 12.80 -26.27
N LYS A 78 -2.25 14.10 -26.14
CA LYS A 78 -2.26 14.83 -24.85
C LYS A 78 -3.64 14.91 -24.20
N SER A 79 -4.71 14.59 -24.93
CA SER A 79 -6.09 14.51 -24.43
C SER A 79 -6.92 13.54 -25.25
N ASN A 80 -7.87 12.89 -24.59
CA ASN A 80 -8.85 12.00 -25.22
C ASN A 80 -10.23 12.21 -24.59
N LYS A 81 -11.23 11.44 -25.03
CA LYS A 81 -12.63 11.57 -24.54
C LYS A 81 -12.78 11.36 -23.02
N TYR A 82 -11.80 10.80 -22.35
CA TYR A 82 -11.82 10.57 -20.90
C TYR A 82 -11.07 11.65 -20.11
N THR A 83 -10.38 12.57 -20.80
CA THR A 83 -9.61 13.61 -20.14
C THR A 83 -10.54 14.53 -19.32
N ASN A 84 -10.23 14.69 -18.04
CA ASN A 84 -10.96 15.54 -17.09
C ASN A 84 -12.40 15.12 -16.74
N ILE A 85 -12.91 13.96 -17.17
CA ILE A 85 -14.30 13.54 -16.86
C ILE A 85 -14.59 13.43 -15.36
N PHE A 86 -13.55 13.17 -14.54
CA PHE A 86 -13.63 13.06 -13.07
C PHE A 86 -13.10 14.28 -12.34
N LYS A 87 -12.87 15.40 -13.04
CA LYS A 87 -12.34 16.61 -12.40
C LYS A 87 -13.30 17.10 -11.29
N GLY A 88 -12.77 17.27 -10.08
CA GLY A 88 -13.51 17.73 -8.91
C GLY A 88 -14.39 16.68 -8.25
N LYS A 89 -14.36 15.43 -8.69
CA LYS A 89 -15.11 14.33 -8.06
C LYS A 89 -14.34 13.78 -6.86
N ASN A 90 -15.08 13.20 -5.91
CA ASN A 90 -14.50 12.42 -4.83
C ASN A 90 -13.93 11.11 -5.38
N ILE A 91 -12.90 10.59 -4.74
CA ILE A 91 -12.15 9.43 -5.20
C ILE A 91 -12.17 8.36 -4.11
N ILE A 92 -12.58 7.15 -4.49
CA ILE A 92 -12.47 5.95 -3.67
C ILE A 92 -11.47 5.02 -4.35
N VAL A 93 -10.44 4.61 -3.63
CA VAL A 93 -9.47 3.60 -4.07
C VAL A 93 -9.63 2.36 -3.19
N ILE A 94 -9.84 1.21 -3.79
CA ILE A 94 -9.92 -0.07 -3.09
C ILE A 94 -8.76 -0.94 -3.56
N HIS A 95 -7.84 -1.27 -2.65
CA HIS A 95 -6.80 -2.25 -2.87
C HIS A 95 -7.32 -3.64 -2.51
N ALA A 96 -7.77 -4.39 -3.52
CA ALA A 96 -8.26 -5.75 -3.34
C ALA A 96 -7.07 -6.73 -3.28
N GLU A 97 -6.56 -6.99 -2.08
CA GLU A 97 -5.42 -7.88 -1.87
C GLU A 97 -5.72 -9.31 -2.36
N SER A 98 -4.74 -9.90 -3.03
CA SER A 98 -4.83 -11.26 -3.59
C SER A 98 -5.97 -11.50 -4.57
N PHE A 99 -6.67 -10.46 -5.02
CA PHE A 99 -7.72 -10.58 -6.02
C PHE A 99 -7.09 -10.82 -7.40
N GLN A 100 -7.42 -11.95 -8.00
CA GLN A 100 -6.86 -12.34 -9.29
C GLN A 100 -7.92 -12.27 -10.39
N GLN A 101 -7.48 -11.96 -11.61
CA GLN A 101 -8.37 -11.74 -12.75
C GLN A 101 -9.24 -12.96 -13.09
N PHE A 102 -8.79 -14.19 -12.79
CA PHE A 102 -9.60 -15.37 -13.06
C PHE A 102 -10.93 -15.42 -12.29
N CYS A 103 -11.07 -14.63 -11.22
CA CYS A 103 -12.32 -14.47 -10.48
C CYS A 103 -13.39 -13.70 -11.27
N MET A 104 -12.95 -12.86 -12.23
CA MET A 104 -13.85 -12.06 -13.05
C MET A 104 -14.56 -12.94 -14.09
N ASP A 105 -15.85 -12.68 -14.27
CA ASP A 105 -16.73 -13.42 -15.20
C ASP A 105 -16.69 -14.96 -15.02
N THR A 106 -16.36 -15.41 -13.80
CA THR A 106 -16.32 -16.82 -13.43
C THR A 106 -17.62 -17.23 -12.74
N TYR A 107 -18.14 -18.40 -13.11
CA TYR A 107 -19.37 -18.96 -12.55
C TYR A 107 -19.09 -20.30 -11.87
N ILE A 108 -19.65 -20.50 -10.70
CA ILE A 108 -19.60 -21.76 -9.94
C ILE A 108 -21.02 -22.23 -9.70
N ASN A 109 -21.35 -23.42 -10.15
CA ASN A 109 -22.72 -23.98 -10.07
C ASN A 109 -23.82 -23.04 -10.64
N GLY A 110 -23.49 -22.25 -11.65
CA GLY A 110 -24.39 -21.30 -12.27
C GLY A 110 -24.52 -19.94 -11.58
N GLU A 111 -23.82 -19.74 -10.47
CA GLU A 111 -23.77 -18.45 -9.75
C GLU A 111 -22.48 -17.70 -10.09
N GLU A 112 -22.62 -16.40 -10.32
CA GLU A 112 -21.49 -15.50 -10.62
C GLU A 112 -20.63 -15.30 -9.38
N LEU A 113 -19.32 -15.57 -9.48
CA LEU A 113 -18.39 -15.54 -8.35
C LEU A 113 -18.21 -14.11 -7.79
N THR A 114 -18.10 -13.12 -8.66
CA THR A 114 -17.83 -11.72 -8.30
C THR A 114 -18.82 -10.76 -8.98
N PRO A 115 -20.15 -10.85 -8.68
CA PRO A 115 -21.17 -10.13 -9.43
C PRO A 115 -21.01 -8.61 -9.37
N ASN A 116 -20.62 -8.06 -8.21
CA ASN A 116 -20.46 -6.62 -8.06
C ASN A 116 -19.22 -6.09 -8.81
N MET A 117 -18.12 -6.83 -8.77
CA MET A 117 -16.90 -6.46 -9.51
C MET A 117 -17.11 -6.55 -11.01
N ASN A 118 -17.77 -7.61 -11.48
CA ASN A 118 -18.13 -7.77 -12.88
C ASN A 118 -19.07 -6.65 -13.35
N LYS A 119 -20.03 -6.23 -12.52
CA LYS A 119 -20.89 -5.09 -12.81
C LYS A 119 -20.07 -3.81 -12.97
N LEU A 120 -19.16 -3.51 -12.03
CA LEU A 120 -18.29 -2.34 -12.12
C LEU A 120 -17.42 -2.37 -13.36
N ALA A 121 -16.86 -3.53 -13.73
CA ALA A 121 -16.06 -3.69 -14.93
C ALA A 121 -16.86 -3.43 -16.22
N ARG A 122 -18.11 -3.86 -16.27
CA ARG A 122 -19.02 -3.62 -17.41
C ARG A 122 -19.50 -2.16 -17.52
N GLU A 123 -19.69 -1.48 -16.40
CA GLU A 123 -20.19 -0.11 -16.34
C GLU A 123 -19.09 0.96 -16.37
N GLY A 124 -17.83 0.58 -16.14
CA GLY A 124 -16.69 1.47 -16.01
C GLY A 124 -15.60 1.27 -17.07
N LEU A 125 -14.39 1.70 -16.71
CA LEU A 125 -13.18 1.41 -17.48
C LEU A 125 -12.51 0.18 -16.88
N TYR A 126 -12.43 -0.89 -17.64
CA TYR A 126 -11.77 -2.13 -17.25
C TYR A 126 -10.43 -2.28 -17.98
N PHE A 127 -9.35 -2.38 -17.20
CA PHE A 127 -7.99 -2.55 -17.69
C PHE A 127 -7.60 -4.03 -17.61
N SER A 128 -7.85 -4.80 -18.68
CA SER A 128 -7.59 -6.24 -18.71
C SER A 128 -6.10 -6.62 -18.63
N ASN A 129 -5.21 -5.70 -18.97
CA ASN A 129 -3.76 -5.88 -18.93
C ASN A 129 -3.12 -5.11 -17.78
N PHE A 130 -3.76 -5.07 -16.63
CA PHE A 130 -3.22 -4.47 -15.41
C PHE A 130 -2.49 -5.56 -14.60
N TYR A 131 -1.17 -5.46 -14.54
CA TYR A 131 -0.32 -6.44 -13.85
C TYR A 131 0.22 -5.87 -12.55
N ALA A 132 0.40 -6.74 -11.55
CA ALA A 132 1.02 -6.38 -10.29
C ALA A 132 2.46 -5.87 -10.52
N GLN A 133 2.77 -4.73 -9.91
CA GLN A 133 4.09 -4.11 -9.91
C GLN A 133 4.59 -4.03 -8.47
N GLU A 134 4.90 -5.18 -7.91
CA GLU A 134 5.30 -5.34 -6.52
C GLU A 134 6.57 -6.16 -6.39
N SER A 135 7.25 -6.02 -5.27
CA SER A 135 8.46 -6.74 -4.90
C SER A 135 8.23 -7.42 -3.54
N VAL A 136 9.22 -7.37 -2.67
CA VAL A 136 9.21 -8.01 -1.35
C VAL A 136 8.12 -7.45 -0.43
N GLY A 137 7.72 -6.21 -0.62
CA GLY A 137 6.72 -5.52 0.20
C GLY A 137 5.26 -5.83 -0.14
N THR A 138 5.01 -6.63 -1.21
CA THR A 138 3.66 -7.07 -1.59
C THR A 138 2.63 -5.93 -1.55
N SER A 139 1.58 -6.02 -0.71
CA SER A 139 0.52 -5.00 -0.62
C SER A 139 1.05 -3.60 -0.30
N SER A 140 2.07 -3.47 0.55
CA SER A 140 2.65 -2.16 0.87
C SER A 140 3.39 -1.53 -0.31
N ASP A 141 3.99 -2.34 -1.18
CA ASP A 141 4.58 -1.87 -2.43
C ASP A 141 3.52 -1.41 -3.42
N SER A 142 2.38 -2.10 -3.50
CA SER A 142 1.23 -1.70 -4.30
C SER A 142 0.68 -0.34 -3.86
N GLU A 143 0.49 -0.13 -2.56
CA GLU A 143 0.08 1.15 -1.98
C GLU A 143 1.06 2.28 -2.34
N PHE A 144 2.36 2.03 -2.21
CA PHE A 144 3.42 2.97 -2.53
C PHE A 144 3.48 3.31 -4.03
N THR A 145 3.49 2.29 -4.89
CA THR A 145 3.56 2.45 -6.34
C THR A 145 2.35 3.21 -6.87
N PHE A 146 1.16 2.88 -6.39
CA PHE A 146 -0.07 3.57 -6.76
C PHE A 146 -0.06 5.05 -6.32
N ALA A 147 0.45 5.33 -5.12
CA ALA A 147 0.51 6.69 -4.59
C ALA A 147 1.55 7.56 -5.30
N SER A 148 2.72 7.01 -5.64
CA SER A 148 3.91 7.76 -6.06
C SER A 148 4.27 7.61 -7.54
N SER A 149 3.73 6.59 -8.22
CA SER A 149 4.16 6.14 -9.56
C SER A 149 5.64 5.72 -9.65
N LEU A 150 6.27 5.45 -8.51
CA LEU A 150 7.62 4.91 -8.43
C LEU A 150 7.57 3.39 -8.38
N MET A 151 8.62 2.74 -8.87
CA MET A 151 8.80 1.29 -8.73
C MET A 151 9.07 0.91 -7.28
N PRO A 152 8.67 -0.29 -6.84
CA PRO A 152 9.02 -0.77 -5.50
C PRO A 152 10.53 -0.98 -5.36
N ALA A 153 11.02 -0.99 -4.14
CA ALA A 153 12.43 -1.26 -3.88
C ALA A 153 12.82 -2.67 -4.32
N SER A 154 13.97 -2.80 -4.98
CA SER A 154 14.51 -4.11 -5.41
C SER A 154 15.01 -4.95 -4.23
N SER A 155 15.31 -4.31 -3.10
CA SER A 155 15.78 -4.93 -1.86
C SER A 155 15.17 -4.22 -0.65
N GLY A 156 14.70 -4.99 0.31
CA GLY A 156 13.91 -4.47 1.41
C GLY A 156 12.52 -4.03 0.96
N THR A 157 11.84 -3.23 1.77
CA THR A 157 10.53 -2.67 1.44
C THR A 157 10.51 -1.17 1.69
N VAL A 158 9.83 -0.42 0.85
CA VAL A 158 9.72 1.03 1.03
C VAL A 158 9.07 1.34 2.38
N ALA A 159 8.02 0.63 2.74
CA ALA A 159 7.28 0.83 3.97
C ALA A 159 8.13 0.70 5.25
N ILE A 160 9.19 -0.12 5.22
CA ILE A 160 10.06 -0.37 6.37
C ILE A 160 11.37 0.42 6.27
N ASN A 161 12.02 0.41 5.10
CA ASN A 161 13.39 0.89 4.95
C ASN A 161 13.48 2.34 4.45
N TYR A 162 12.44 2.84 3.77
CA TYR A 162 12.48 4.11 3.06
C TYR A 162 11.24 4.98 3.31
N TRP A 163 10.41 4.65 4.29
CA TRP A 163 9.17 5.38 4.61
C TRP A 163 9.40 6.87 4.95
N ASP A 164 10.58 7.22 5.44
CA ASP A 164 10.97 8.55 5.91
C ASP A 164 11.46 9.50 4.80
N ARG A 165 11.26 9.11 3.54
CA ARG A 165 11.64 9.95 2.38
C ARG A 165 10.52 10.93 2.02
N ASP A 166 10.90 12.01 1.36
CA ASP A 166 9.94 12.96 0.80
C ASP A 166 9.54 12.52 -0.62
N TYR A 167 8.35 11.97 -0.73
CA TYR A 167 7.79 11.50 -1.99
C TYR A 167 6.81 12.52 -2.56
N THR A 168 6.85 12.71 -3.88
CA THR A 168 5.74 13.32 -4.62
C THR A 168 4.65 12.29 -4.80
N THR A 169 3.46 12.56 -4.28
CA THR A 169 2.36 11.58 -4.26
C THR A 169 1.05 12.19 -4.73
N THR A 170 0.15 11.33 -5.18
CA THR A 170 -1.22 11.72 -5.56
C THR A 170 -1.92 12.45 -4.41
N GLN A 171 -1.77 11.99 -3.18
CA GLN A 171 -2.35 12.60 -1.98
C GLN A 171 -1.85 14.04 -1.79
N LYS A 172 -0.54 14.25 -1.81
CA LYS A 172 0.06 15.59 -1.69
C LYS A 172 -0.37 16.53 -2.84
N MET A 173 -0.51 16.00 -4.05
CA MET A 173 -1.00 16.78 -5.19
C MET A 173 -2.48 17.17 -5.06
N LEU A 174 -3.32 16.24 -4.58
CA LEU A 174 -4.75 16.46 -4.36
C LEU A 174 -4.98 17.45 -3.21
N LYS A 175 -4.20 17.38 -2.12
CA LYS A 175 -4.25 18.35 -1.02
C LYS A 175 -4.00 19.78 -1.51
N LYS A 176 -3.04 19.99 -2.43
CA LYS A 176 -2.81 21.31 -3.06
C LYS A 176 -4.02 21.82 -3.86
N LYS A 177 -4.97 20.93 -4.16
CA LYS A 177 -6.24 21.25 -4.86
C LYS A 177 -7.46 21.26 -3.92
N GLY A 178 -7.23 21.26 -2.60
CA GLY A 178 -8.26 21.35 -1.56
C GLY A 178 -8.98 20.05 -1.26
N TYR A 179 -8.40 18.90 -1.58
CA TYR A 179 -8.93 17.61 -1.16
C TYR A 179 -8.48 17.28 0.26
N TYR A 180 -9.40 16.76 1.06
CA TYR A 180 -9.09 16.02 2.27
C TYR A 180 -8.71 14.58 1.88
N THR A 181 -7.62 14.06 2.40
CA THR A 181 -7.09 12.75 2.01
C THR A 181 -6.99 11.82 3.20
N PHE A 182 -7.58 10.65 3.10
CA PHE A 182 -7.57 9.67 4.19
C PHE A 182 -7.38 8.25 3.68
N SER A 183 -6.97 7.39 4.58
CA SER A 183 -6.92 5.94 4.33
C SER A 183 -7.53 5.16 5.50
N MET A 184 -8.02 3.97 5.23
CA MET A 184 -8.60 3.07 6.22
C MET A 184 -8.05 1.65 6.02
N HIS A 185 -7.74 0.96 7.10
CA HIS A 185 -7.27 -0.42 7.04
C HIS A 185 -7.78 -1.25 8.21
N GLY A 186 -8.30 -2.43 7.92
CA GLY A 186 -8.90 -3.35 8.90
C GLY A 186 -7.90 -4.12 9.77
N ASN A 187 -6.64 -3.71 9.81
CA ASN A 187 -5.61 -4.29 10.65
C ASN A 187 -4.92 -3.23 11.52
N ASN A 188 -4.01 -3.67 12.38
CA ASN A 188 -3.19 -2.82 13.23
C ASN A 188 -2.41 -1.80 12.39
N GLY A 189 -2.37 -0.56 12.84
CA GLY A 189 -1.67 0.52 12.15
C GLY A 189 -0.15 0.31 12.01
N SER A 190 0.46 -0.53 12.85
CA SER A 190 1.88 -0.90 12.72
C SER A 190 2.14 -1.94 11.63
N TYR A 191 1.10 -2.59 11.14
CA TYR A 191 1.19 -3.61 10.10
C TYR A 191 1.70 -2.97 8.80
N TRP A 192 2.80 -3.48 8.24
CA TRP A 192 3.54 -2.84 7.15
C TRP A 192 3.95 -1.38 7.46
N ASN A 193 4.13 -1.04 8.73
CA ASN A 193 4.52 0.32 9.14
C ASN A 193 3.60 1.44 8.56
N ARG A 194 2.33 1.12 8.30
CA ARG A 194 1.38 2.02 7.62
C ARG A 194 1.19 3.36 8.33
N LEU A 195 1.24 3.39 9.67
CA LEU A 195 1.18 4.66 10.41
C LEU A 195 2.21 5.67 9.90
N ASN A 196 3.45 5.24 9.72
CA ASN A 196 4.52 6.10 9.24
C ASN A 196 4.48 6.29 7.73
N LEU A 197 4.26 5.21 6.97
CA LEU A 197 4.21 5.26 5.51
C LEU A 197 3.09 6.19 5.03
N HIS A 198 1.85 6.03 5.53
CA HIS A 198 0.71 6.85 5.09
C HIS A 198 0.89 8.32 5.46
N HIS A 199 1.50 8.62 6.61
CA HIS A 199 1.89 9.97 6.95
C HIS A 199 2.89 10.54 5.94
N SER A 200 3.93 9.79 5.59
CA SER A 200 4.93 10.19 4.60
C SER A 200 4.35 10.36 3.19
N LEU A 201 3.40 9.50 2.80
CA LEU A 201 2.67 9.62 1.55
C LEU A 201 1.73 10.83 1.51
N GLY A 202 1.44 11.45 2.66
CA GLY A 202 0.73 12.71 2.76
C GLY A 202 -0.77 12.59 2.98
N TYR A 203 -1.26 11.48 3.51
CA TYR A 203 -2.64 11.41 4.01
C TYR A 203 -2.83 12.35 5.20
N ASP A 204 -4.00 12.97 5.30
CA ASP A 204 -4.40 13.78 6.45
C ASP A 204 -4.73 12.88 7.64
N ASP A 205 -5.45 11.78 7.39
CA ASP A 205 -5.82 10.80 8.42
C ASP A 205 -5.61 9.36 7.95
N PHE A 206 -5.27 8.49 8.91
CA PHE A 206 -5.24 7.05 8.75
C PHE A 206 -6.06 6.37 9.84
N PHE A 207 -7.20 5.79 9.46
CA PHE A 207 -8.08 5.04 10.34
C PHE A 207 -7.66 3.57 10.38
N ASN A 208 -7.44 3.04 11.56
CA ASN A 208 -6.92 1.69 11.73
C ASN A 208 -7.62 0.91 12.86
N TYR A 209 -7.43 -0.40 12.81
CA TYR A 209 -8.03 -1.38 13.71
C TYR A 209 -7.98 -1.03 15.19
N ASN A 210 -6.83 -0.56 15.69
CA ASN A 210 -6.63 -0.37 17.13
C ASN A 210 -7.34 0.87 17.70
N LYS A 211 -7.61 1.85 16.85
CA LYS A 211 -8.08 3.17 17.28
C LYS A 211 -9.50 3.48 16.81
N ASP A 212 -9.83 3.06 15.60
CA ASP A 212 -10.96 3.64 14.87
C ASP A 212 -12.08 2.64 14.57
N PHE A 213 -11.85 1.33 14.78
CA PHE A 213 -12.79 0.26 14.49
C PHE A 213 -13.04 -0.61 15.73
N ASN A 214 -14.28 -1.09 15.86
CA ASN A 214 -14.62 -2.11 16.85
C ASN A 214 -14.19 -3.49 16.34
N ILE A 215 -13.55 -4.28 17.20
CA ILE A 215 -13.09 -5.62 16.89
C ILE A 215 -14.22 -6.60 17.17
N ASP A 216 -15.14 -6.76 16.24
CA ASP A 216 -16.34 -7.59 16.40
C ASP A 216 -16.35 -8.87 15.54
N GLU A 217 -15.69 -8.86 14.41
CA GLU A 217 -15.55 -10.02 13.54
C GLU A 217 -14.19 -10.02 12.88
N THR A 218 -13.35 -11.01 13.22
CA THR A 218 -12.00 -11.13 12.69
C THR A 218 -11.88 -12.36 11.79
N ILE A 219 -11.16 -12.21 10.67
CA ILE A 219 -10.77 -13.30 9.78
C ILE A 219 -9.29 -13.13 9.46
N GLY A 220 -8.50 -14.18 9.71
CA GLY A 220 -7.06 -14.12 9.47
C GLY A 220 -6.37 -13.11 10.40
N LEU A 221 -5.84 -12.03 9.83
CA LEU A 221 -4.96 -11.09 10.51
C LEU A 221 -5.64 -9.78 10.96
N GLY A 222 -6.93 -9.60 10.66
CA GLY A 222 -7.62 -8.35 10.96
C GLY A 222 -9.14 -8.50 10.99
N LEU A 223 -9.84 -7.38 10.86
CA LEU A 223 -11.30 -7.39 10.68
C LEU A 223 -11.67 -8.12 9.37
N SER A 224 -12.81 -8.82 9.38
CA SER A 224 -13.39 -9.30 8.12
C SER A 224 -13.75 -8.10 7.23
N ASP A 225 -13.69 -8.26 5.91
CA ASP A 225 -14.09 -7.20 4.96
C ASP A 225 -15.53 -6.73 5.23
N LYS A 226 -16.41 -7.66 5.58
CA LYS A 226 -17.79 -7.36 5.94
C LYS A 226 -17.87 -6.42 7.15
N SER A 227 -17.15 -6.71 8.23
CA SER A 227 -17.11 -5.86 9.41
C SER A 227 -16.44 -4.53 9.12
N PHE A 228 -15.30 -4.56 8.41
CA PHE A 228 -14.56 -3.37 8.03
C PHE A 228 -15.44 -2.39 7.25
N PHE A 229 -16.04 -2.81 6.14
CA PHE A 229 -16.86 -1.91 5.32
C PHE A 229 -18.15 -1.48 6.01
N ARG A 230 -18.79 -2.33 6.83
CA ARG A 230 -19.92 -1.91 7.64
C ARG A 230 -19.59 -0.73 8.55
N GLN A 231 -18.36 -0.69 9.08
CA GLN A 231 -17.89 0.39 9.95
C GLN A 231 -17.27 1.57 9.18
N ALA A 232 -16.67 1.31 8.03
CA ALA A 232 -16.05 2.34 7.18
C ALA A 232 -17.10 3.23 6.50
N VAL A 233 -18.19 2.67 5.98
CA VAL A 233 -19.23 3.43 5.25
C VAL A 233 -19.78 4.60 6.07
N PRO A 234 -20.20 4.46 7.34
CA PRO A 234 -20.66 5.60 8.13
C PRO A 234 -19.57 6.67 8.37
N LYS A 235 -18.27 6.28 8.42
CA LYS A 235 -17.17 7.22 8.53
C LYS A 235 -16.99 8.01 7.23
N ILE A 236 -17.11 7.34 6.08
CA ILE A 236 -17.08 7.99 4.75
C ILE A 236 -18.25 8.96 4.61
N GLU A 237 -19.45 8.59 5.05
CA GLU A 237 -20.62 9.47 5.02
C GLU A 237 -20.41 10.73 5.88
N LYS A 238 -19.77 10.59 7.04
CA LYS A 238 -19.39 11.73 7.88
C LYS A 238 -18.36 12.63 7.17
N ILE A 239 -17.30 12.06 6.63
CA ILE A 239 -16.27 12.78 5.87
C ILE A 239 -16.91 13.52 4.69
N ASN A 240 -17.82 12.89 3.97
CA ASN A 240 -18.51 13.50 2.84
C ASN A 240 -19.41 14.70 3.22
N LYS A 241 -19.86 14.77 4.49
CA LYS A 241 -20.60 15.94 5.01
C LYS A 241 -19.66 17.06 5.44
N GLU A 242 -18.45 16.74 5.86
CA GLU A 242 -17.47 17.68 6.40
C GLU A 242 -16.53 18.26 5.32
N HIS A 243 -16.37 17.54 4.19
CA HIS A 243 -15.42 17.90 3.12
C HIS A 243 -16.08 17.78 1.75
N ASP A 244 -16.09 18.87 1.00
CA ASP A 244 -16.64 18.90 -0.37
C ASP A 244 -15.87 18.02 -1.35
N LYS A 245 -14.56 17.89 -1.12
CA LYS A 245 -13.64 17.10 -1.95
C LYS A 245 -12.79 16.21 -1.06
N TRP A 246 -12.80 14.94 -1.35
CA TRP A 246 -11.99 13.99 -0.60
C TRP A 246 -11.48 12.83 -1.46
N TYR A 247 -10.41 12.23 -0.99
CA TYR A 247 -9.79 11.03 -1.53
C TYR A 247 -9.64 10.01 -0.39
N GLY A 248 -10.24 8.85 -0.54
CA GLY A 248 -10.18 7.76 0.43
C GLY A 248 -9.57 6.50 -0.18
N ALA A 249 -8.59 5.89 0.51
CA ALA A 249 -7.98 4.61 0.16
C ALA A 249 -8.28 3.53 1.21
N PHE A 250 -8.59 2.28 0.75
CA PHE A 250 -9.09 1.17 1.56
C PHE A 250 -8.36 -0.12 1.22
#